data_bef7dda9b7662f1e26d71aad75b1a3d2
#
_entry.id   bef7dda9b7662f1e26d71aad75b1a3d2
#
_cell.length_a   1.000
_cell.length_b   1.000
_cell.length_c   1.000
_cell.angle_alpha   90.00
_cell.angle_beta   90.00
_cell.angle_gamma   90.00
#
_symmetry.space_group_name_H-M   'P 1'
#
loop_
_entity.id
_entity.type
_entity.pdbx_description
1 polymer ?
#
loop_
_entity_poly.entity_id
_entity_poly.type
_entity_poly.pdbx_seq_one_letter_code
_entity_poly.pdbx_strand_id
1 'polypeptide(L)'
;MSLISNKEIKRLRDYFDSNQIEYELMYWEEGRFNIHVDLWYIRLSFLTSVGSYGGYNGLIEFYNFRDEPMGYLTADEAIEIYERVVQE
;
A
#
# COMPACT_ATOMS: atom_id res chain seq x y z
N MET A 1 -17.86 -11.22 9.65
CA MET A 1 -16.57 -11.49 10.29
C MET A 1 -15.44 -10.85 9.48
N SER A 2 -14.63 -10.06 10.13
CA SER A 2 -13.47 -9.47 9.45
C SER A 2 -12.39 -10.52 9.29
N LEU A 3 -11.86 -10.66 8.08
CA LEU A 3 -10.82 -11.64 7.79
C LEU A 3 -9.43 -11.06 7.97
N ILE A 4 -9.26 -9.79 7.63
CA ILE A 4 -7.99 -9.11 7.77
C ILE A 4 -8.22 -7.67 8.19
N SER A 5 -7.24 -7.13 8.92
CA SER A 5 -7.28 -5.74 9.36
C SER A 5 -6.86 -4.82 8.22
N ASN A 6 -7.52 -3.68 8.10
CA ASN A 6 -7.11 -2.63 7.17
C ASN A 6 -6.41 -1.48 7.89
N LYS A 7 -6.04 -1.66 9.15
CA LYS A 7 -5.49 -0.58 9.97
C LYS A 7 -4.24 0.05 9.36
N GLU A 8 -3.30 -0.76 8.93
CA GLU A 8 -2.04 -0.23 8.38
C GLU A 8 -2.25 0.44 7.03
N ILE A 9 -2.98 -0.21 6.13
CA ILE A 9 -3.17 0.40 4.81
C ILE A 9 -4.08 1.62 4.88
N LYS A 10 -5.00 1.68 5.87
CA LYS A 10 -5.79 2.88 6.10
C LYS A 10 -4.91 4.03 6.59
N ARG A 11 -3.94 3.77 7.45
CA ARG A 11 -2.98 4.79 7.89
C ARG A 11 -2.18 5.31 6.71
N LEU A 12 -1.78 4.43 5.79
CA LEU A 12 -1.09 4.84 4.57
C LEU A 12 -1.97 5.73 3.72
N ARG A 13 -3.24 5.37 3.55
CA ARG A 13 -4.19 6.19 2.81
C ARG A 13 -4.37 7.56 3.46
N ASP A 14 -4.48 7.59 4.78
CA ASP A 14 -4.61 8.85 5.53
C ASP A 14 -3.37 9.74 5.31
N TYR A 15 -2.19 9.14 5.24
CA TYR A 15 -0.96 9.87 4.92
C TYR A 15 -1.03 10.49 3.53
N PHE A 16 -1.48 9.74 2.52
CA PHE A 16 -1.63 10.28 1.17
C PHE A 16 -2.63 11.43 1.15
N ASP A 17 -3.77 11.28 1.82
CA ASP A 17 -4.78 12.33 1.91
C ASP A 17 -4.22 13.59 2.59
N SER A 18 -3.54 13.41 3.70
CA SER A 18 -2.98 14.53 4.49
C SER A 18 -1.92 15.31 3.74
N ASN A 19 -1.22 14.65 2.82
CA ASN A 19 -0.14 15.27 2.05
C ASN A 19 -0.57 15.62 0.62
N GLN A 20 -1.88 15.50 0.33
CA GLN A 20 -2.45 15.85 -0.98
C GLN A 20 -1.80 15.06 -2.12
N ILE A 21 -1.45 13.81 -1.84
CA ILE A 21 -0.88 12.91 -2.83
C ILE A 21 -2.01 12.21 -3.57
N GLU A 22 -2.02 12.30 -4.90
CA GLU A 22 -3.02 11.63 -5.71
C GLU A 22 -2.79 10.13 -5.71
N TYR A 23 -3.86 9.37 -5.55
CA TYR A 23 -3.81 7.92 -5.61
C TYR A 23 -5.13 7.39 -6.17
N GLU A 24 -5.11 6.12 -6.56
CA GLU A 24 -6.29 5.44 -7.04
C GLU A 24 -6.58 4.25 -6.14
N LEU A 25 -7.85 4.12 -5.71
CA LEU A 25 -8.28 2.93 -4.98
C LEU A 25 -8.68 1.87 -6.00
N MET A 26 -7.85 0.85 -6.15
CA MET A 26 -8.19 -0.29 -7.01
C MET A 26 -9.24 -1.15 -6.34
N TYR A 27 -9.06 -1.38 -5.06
CA TYR A 27 -10.02 -2.11 -4.22
C TYR A 27 -10.04 -1.49 -2.84
N TRP A 28 -11.21 -1.46 -2.22
CA TRP A 28 -11.35 -1.06 -0.82
C TRP A 28 -12.56 -1.76 -0.24
N GLU A 29 -12.41 -3.07 0.00
CA GLU A 29 -13.50 -3.90 0.50
C GLU A 29 -12.92 -4.95 1.43
N GLU A 30 -13.80 -5.55 2.25
CA GLU A 30 -13.37 -6.56 3.21
C GLU A 30 -12.55 -7.65 2.52
N GLY A 31 -11.35 -7.87 3.08
CA GLY A 31 -10.43 -8.87 2.56
C GLY A 31 -9.55 -8.42 1.41
N ARG A 32 -9.73 -7.18 0.92
CA ARG A 32 -8.95 -6.71 -0.22
C ARG A 32 -8.88 -5.20 -0.26
N PHE A 33 -7.68 -4.67 -0.02
CA PHE A 33 -7.43 -3.22 -0.02
C PHE A 33 -6.21 -2.95 -0.89
N ASN A 34 -6.36 -2.14 -1.92
CA ASN A 34 -5.26 -1.88 -2.84
C ASN A 34 -5.27 -0.42 -3.29
N ILE A 35 -4.15 0.24 -3.09
CA ILE A 35 -3.93 1.63 -3.48
C ILE A 35 -2.84 1.66 -4.53
N HIS A 36 -3.07 2.37 -5.63
CA HIS A 36 -2.05 2.64 -6.64
C HIS A 36 -1.70 4.12 -6.62
N VAL A 37 -0.40 4.41 -6.73
CA VAL A 37 0.11 5.77 -6.91
C VAL A 37 0.87 5.78 -8.24
N ASP A 38 0.40 6.58 -9.19
CA ASP A 38 1.05 6.71 -10.48
C ASP A 38 1.96 7.92 -10.48
N LEU A 39 3.26 7.66 -10.55
CA LEU A 39 4.23 8.71 -10.81
C LEU A 39 4.50 8.69 -12.33
N TRP A 40 5.04 9.79 -12.86
CA TRP A 40 5.17 9.89 -14.32
C TRP A 40 6.06 8.81 -14.93
N TYR A 41 6.93 8.19 -14.12
CA TYR A 41 7.89 7.19 -14.61
C TYR A 41 7.72 5.80 -14.01
N ILE A 42 6.83 5.64 -13.01
CA ILE A 42 6.67 4.37 -12.30
C ILE A 42 5.30 4.32 -11.62
N ARG A 43 4.74 3.12 -11.55
CA ARG A 43 3.51 2.87 -10.80
C ARG A 43 3.86 2.15 -9.51
N LEU A 44 3.24 2.57 -8.40
CA LEU A 44 3.42 1.94 -7.10
C LEU A 44 2.11 1.30 -6.67
N SER A 45 2.19 0.07 -6.14
CA SER A 45 1.03 -0.65 -5.63
C SER A 45 1.25 -0.97 -4.16
N PHE A 46 0.26 -0.65 -3.34
CA PHE A 46 0.24 -0.99 -1.92
C PHE A 46 -1.00 -1.85 -1.68
N LEU A 47 -0.79 -3.07 -1.20
CA LEU A 47 -1.84 -4.09 -1.14
C LEU A 47 -1.91 -4.75 0.23
N THR A 48 -3.11 -4.88 0.77
CA THR A 48 -3.40 -5.75 1.90
C THR A 48 -4.57 -6.62 1.48
N SER A 49 -4.32 -7.91 1.28
CA SER A 49 -5.38 -8.82 0.87
C SER A 49 -5.08 -10.23 1.33
N VAL A 50 -6.10 -11.08 1.28
CA VAL A 50 -5.91 -12.51 1.44
C VAL A 50 -5.00 -12.97 0.31
N GLY A 51 -3.88 -13.58 0.64
CA GLY A 51 -2.92 -14.04 -0.35
C GLY A 51 -1.77 -13.10 -0.65
N SER A 52 -1.83 -11.84 -0.21
CA SER A 52 -0.67 -10.95 -0.34
C SER A 52 0.33 -11.24 0.79
N TYR A 53 1.58 -10.86 0.58
CA TYR A 53 2.61 -11.05 1.62
C TYR A 53 2.31 -10.15 2.82
N GLY A 54 1.94 -10.79 3.92
CA GLY A 54 1.58 -10.10 5.16
C GLY A 54 0.12 -9.74 5.29
N GLY A 55 -0.72 -10.02 4.28
CA GLY A 55 -2.12 -9.61 4.28
C GLY A 55 -2.92 -10.17 5.44
N TYR A 56 -2.70 -11.44 5.80
CA TYR A 56 -3.40 -12.05 6.93
C TYR A 56 -3.09 -11.37 8.27
N ASN A 57 -1.95 -10.70 8.35
CA ASN A 57 -1.55 -9.95 9.54
C ASN A 57 -1.92 -8.47 9.44
N GLY A 58 -2.68 -8.09 8.40
CA GLY A 58 -3.05 -6.69 8.18
C GLY A 58 -1.89 -5.82 7.74
N LEU A 59 -0.81 -6.43 7.27
CA LEU A 59 0.37 -5.71 6.79
C LEU A 59 0.30 -5.47 5.29
N ILE A 60 1.18 -4.61 4.79
CA ILE A 60 1.14 -4.12 3.42
C ILE A 60 2.20 -4.80 2.57
N GLU A 61 1.82 -5.15 1.34
CA GLU A 61 2.75 -5.59 0.32
C GLU A 61 2.94 -4.45 -0.68
N PHE A 62 4.20 -4.07 -0.92
CA PHE A 62 4.55 -3.05 -1.90
C PHE A 62 5.09 -3.69 -3.17
N TYR A 63 4.65 -3.18 -4.32
CA TYR A 63 5.12 -3.64 -5.61
C TYR A 63 5.23 -2.45 -6.56
N ASN A 64 6.34 -2.39 -7.31
CA ASN A 64 6.57 -1.30 -8.26
C ASN A 64 6.52 -1.79 -9.72
N PHE A 65 6.04 -3.02 -9.95
CA PHE A 65 5.91 -3.62 -11.27
C PHE A 65 7.25 -3.84 -11.99
N ARG A 66 8.36 -3.76 -11.28
CA ARG A 66 9.71 -3.98 -11.82
C ARG A 66 10.50 -4.98 -10.99
N ASP A 67 10.57 -4.74 -9.68
CA ASP A 67 11.34 -5.58 -8.76
C ASP A 67 10.41 -6.54 -8.03
N GLU A 68 10.99 -7.44 -7.23
CA GLU A 68 10.17 -8.35 -6.44
C GLU A 68 9.34 -7.59 -5.40
N PRO A 69 8.11 -8.06 -5.11
CA PRO A 69 7.30 -7.42 -4.08
C PRO A 69 7.97 -7.47 -2.71
N MET A 70 7.72 -6.45 -1.91
CA MET A 70 8.15 -6.38 -0.52
C MET A 70 6.91 -6.50 0.35
N GLY A 71 6.88 -7.50 1.23
CA GLY A 71 5.72 -7.75 2.08
C GLY A 71 5.96 -7.48 3.54
N TYR A 72 4.91 -7.70 4.34
CA TYR A 72 4.94 -7.58 5.79
C TYR A 72 5.30 -6.17 6.27
N LEU A 73 4.84 -5.14 5.53
CA LEU A 73 5.17 -3.74 5.85
C LEU A 73 4.09 -3.11 6.72
N THR A 74 4.53 -2.32 7.71
CA THR A 74 3.64 -1.41 8.42
C THR A 74 3.40 -0.18 7.56
N ALA A 75 2.43 0.66 7.96
CA ALA A 75 2.20 1.91 7.27
C ALA A 75 3.45 2.79 7.26
N ASP A 76 4.15 2.87 8.40
CA ASP A 76 5.36 3.69 8.49
C ASP A 76 6.44 3.23 7.53
N GLU A 77 6.62 1.91 7.39
CA GLU A 77 7.57 1.36 6.44
C GLU A 77 7.17 1.63 4.99
N ALA A 78 5.89 1.51 4.69
CA ALA A 78 5.38 1.80 3.35
C ALA A 78 5.55 3.29 3.00
N ILE A 79 5.30 4.17 3.96
CA ILE A 79 5.50 5.61 3.79
C ILE A 79 6.97 5.90 3.50
N GLU A 80 7.88 5.27 4.24
CA GLU A 80 9.31 5.45 4.03
C GLU A 80 9.72 5.03 2.62
N ILE A 81 9.19 3.90 2.14
CA ILE A 81 9.46 3.44 0.77
C ILE A 81 8.95 4.46 -0.24
N TYR A 82 7.71 4.95 -0.06
CA TYR A 82 7.15 5.96 -0.94
C TYR A 82 8.03 7.21 -0.99
N GLU A 83 8.46 7.69 0.18
CA GLU A 83 9.28 8.89 0.24
C GLU A 83 10.63 8.73 -0.45
N ARG A 84 11.23 7.53 -0.35
CA ARG A 84 12.47 7.24 -1.08
C ARG A 84 12.26 7.28 -2.59
N VAL A 85 11.16 6.70 -3.05
CA VAL A 85 10.89 6.63 -4.49
C VAL A 85 10.72 8.04 -5.06
N VAL A 86 9.99 8.93 -4.38
CA VAL A 86 9.75 10.26 -4.91
C VAL A 86 10.97 11.18 -4.80
N GLN A 87 11.97 10.80 -4.00
CA GLN A 87 13.21 11.55 -3.89
C GLN A 87 14.26 11.15 -4.93
N GLU A 88 14.03 10.06 -5.62
CA GLU A 88 14.98 9.58 -6.62
C GLU A 88 14.83 10.30 -7.99
#